data_b01d641d58a6562d632fa2a9f4cfadaf
#
_entry.id   b01d641d58a6562d632fa2a9f4cfadaf
#
_cell.length_a   1.000
_cell.length_b   1.000
_cell.length_c   1.000
_cell.angle_alpha   90.00
_cell.angle_beta   90.00
_cell.angle_gamma   90.00
#
_symmetry.space_group_name_H-M   'P 1'
#
loop_
_entity.id
_entity.type
_entity.pdbx_description
1 polymer ?
#
loop_
_entity_poly.entity_id
_entity_poly.type
_entity_poly.pdbx_seq_one_letter_code
_entity_poly.pdbx_strand_id
1 'polypeptide(L)'
;MPPEFASVVEKGRVLQRVLRERAGIEVIAVGGTGAALHAGHRFSLDADHVTDLLAEKFDAVLEVLDAVPGWQTNRQSRPVIILGSLDGIEQGIRQQRAVRRKPIEKTVVEDLTIPTAAEMLRIKAYLCADRRSVRDAVDAVALADHLGATPTREALLSLNACYSPLGAQSPLLAFAEACMAEPVDKSLVGLPDYKGIRAPYDSWEYLDRRRRELAELAAEIDLGGDRP
;
A
#
# COMPACT_ATOMS: atom_id res chain seq x y z
N MET A 1 3.93 19.70 0.51
CA MET A 1 3.76 18.58 1.48
C MET A 1 3.58 19.16 2.88
N PRO A 2 2.56 18.74 3.67
CA PRO A 2 2.41 19.16 5.07
C PRO A 2 3.62 18.75 5.92
N PRO A 3 4.02 19.55 6.94
CA PRO A 3 5.22 19.27 7.75
C PRO A 3 5.19 17.89 8.42
N GLU A 4 4.04 17.46 8.94
CA GLU A 4 3.85 16.14 9.57
C GLU A 4 4.14 15.01 8.58
N PHE A 5 3.63 15.11 7.35
CA PHE A 5 3.87 14.10 6.31
C PHE A 5 5.33 14.16 5.79
N ALA A 6 5.93 15.35 5.71
CA ALA A 6 7.35 15.50 5.39
C ALA A 6 8.24 14.76 6.40
N SER A 7 7.89 14.82 7.69
CA SER A 7 8.59 14.07 8.75
C SER A 7 8.48 12.56 8.56
N VAL A 8 7.30 12.04 8.19
CA VAL A 8 7.11 10.61 7.90
C VAL A 8 8.01 10.17 6.74
N VAL A 9 8.02 10.93 5.65
CA VAL A 9 8.86 10.65 4.48
C VAL A 9 10.35 10.69 4.85
N GLU A 10 10.79 11.67 5.62
CA GLU A 10 12.19 11.79 6.07
C GLU A 10 12.61 10.59 6.93
N LYS A 11 11.79 10.17 7.90
CA LYS A 11 12.12 9.00 8.73
C LYS A 11 12.12 7.70 7.90
N GLY A 12 11.23 7.58 6.91
CA GLY A 12 11.26 6.49 5.95
C GLY A 12 12.56 6.43 5.13
N ARG A 13 13.07 7.58 4.66
CA ARG A 13 14.37 7.68 3.96
C ARG A 13 15.53 7.23 4.85
N VAL A 14 15.56 7.71 6.09
CA VAL A 14 16.60 7.31 7.06
C VAL A 14 16.61 5.81 7.23
N LEU A 15 15.41 5.22 7.42
CA LEU A 15 15.25 3.79 7.61
C LEU A 15 15.73 2.99 6.38
N GLN A 16 15.31 3.35 5.17
CA GLN A 16 15.73 2.70 3.94
C GLN A 16 17.25 2.76 3.75
N ARG A 17 17.85 3.91 3.99
CA ARG A 17 19.31 4.10 3.89
C ARG A 17 20.04 3.22 4.88
N VAL A 18 19.68 3.26 6.16
CA VAL A 18 20.37 2.51 7.23
C VAL A 18 20.27 1.00 7.01
N LEU A 19 19.08 0.50 6.64
CA LEU A 19 18.88 -0.93 6.39
C LEU A 19 19.66 -1.40 5.15
N ARG A 20 19.75 -0.59 4.11
CA ARG A 20 20.57 -0.90 2.94
C ARG A 20 22.06 -0.93 3.26
N GLU A 21 22.56 0.07 3.98
CA GLU A 21 23.98 0.23 4.27
C GLU A 21 24.50 -0.77 5.31
N ARG A 22 23.71 -1.06 6.35
CA ARG A 22 24.16 -1.85 7.51
C ARG A 22 23.63 -3.28 7.55
N ALA A 23 22.40 -3.54 7.07
CA ALA A 23 21.85 -4.89 7.00
C ALA A 23 21.93 -5.50 5.58
N GLY A 24 22.31 -4.73 4.58
CA GLY A 24 22.36 -5.16 3.18
C GLY A 24 21.00 -5.59 2.66
N ILE A 25 19.93 -4.94 3.09
CA ILE A 25 18.56 -5.18 2.60
C ILE A 25 17.96 -3.92 2.02
N GLU A 26 17.24 -4.08 0.93
CA GLU A 26 16.37 -3.04 0.40
C GLU A 26 14.96 -3.21 0.97
N VAL A 27 14.38 -2.12 1.46
CA VAL A 27 12.99 -2.07 1.89
C VAL A 27 12.25 -1.02 1.06
N ILE A 28 10.98 -1.29 0.74
CA ILE A 28 10.14 -0.46 -0.13
C ILE A 28 9.02 0.11 0.72
N ALA A 29 8.88 1.44 0.78
CA ALA A 29 7.81 2.06 1.53
C ALA A 29 6.47 1.89 0.79
N VAL A 30 5.49 1.31 1.46
CA VAL A 30 4.17 0.97 0.92
C VAL A 30 3.06 1.66 1.73
N GLY A 31 1.87 1.11 1.74
CA GLY A 31 0.77 1.56 2.59
C GLY A 31 0.21 2.93 2.19
N GLY A 32 -0.25 3.67 3.19
CA GLY A 32 -0.81 5.01 3.01
C GLY A 32 0.20 6.02 2.50
N THR A 33 1.45 5.92 2.95
CA THR A 33 2.54 6.82 2.55
C THR A 33 2.86 6.70 1.08
N GLY A 34 3.02 5.48 0.54
CA GLY A 34 3.25 5.28 -0.89
C GLY A 34 2.07 5.77 -1.75
N ALA A 35 0.84 5.50 -1.34
CA ALA A 35 -0.35 5.98 -2.04
C ALA A 35 -0.46 7.52 -2.02
N ALA A 36 -0.19 8.14 -0.86
CA ALA A 36 -0.23 9.59 -0.69
C ALA A 36 0.82 10.33 -1.50
N LEU A 37 2.02 9.77 -1.65
CA LEU A 37 3.09 10.36 -2.47
C LEU A 37 2.75 10.43 -3.95
N HIS A 38 1.97 9.47 -4.46
CA HIS A 38 1.49 9.51 -5.85
C HIS A 38 0.24 10.39 -6.01
N ALA A 39 -0.81 10.09 -5.26
CA ALA A 39 -2.13 10.68 -5.54
C ALA A 39 -2.43 11.98 -4.76
N GLY A 40 -1.71 12.26 -3.67
CA GLY A 40 -1.88 13.50 -2.90
C GLY A 40 -3.25 13.68 -2.26
N HIS A 41 -4.08 12.65 -2.22
CA HIS A 41 -5.48 12.67 -1.79
C HIS A 41 -5.66 12.79 -0.26
N ARG A 42 -4.70 12.34 0.49
CA ARG A 42 -4.57 12.40 1.95
C ARG A 42 -3.10 12.30 2.34
N PHE A 43 -2.76 12.25 3.61
CA PHE A 43 -1.42 11.86 4.04
C PHE A 43 -1.48 10.81 5.16
N SER A 44 -0.38 10.08 5.34
CA SER A 44 -0.19 9.08 6.38
C SER A 44 0.66 9.65 7.50
N LEU A 45 0.46 9.15 8.72
CA LEU A 45 1.28 9.51 9.87
C LEU A 45 2.29 8.43 10.23
N ASP A 46 2.28 7.33 9.48
CA ASP A 46 3.15 6.16 9.61
C ASP A 46 3.81 5.81 8.27
N ALA A 47 4.90 5.07 8.29
CA ALA A 47 5.50 4.49 7.10
C ALA A 47 5.71 2.99 7.27
N ASP A 48 4.97 2.20 6.50
CA ASP A 48 5.17 0.75 6.39
C ASP A 48 6.14 0.44 5.25
N HIS A 49 7.08 -0.44 5.51
CA HIS A 49 8.04 -0.95 4.53
C HIS A 49 7.89 -2.46 4.36
N VAL A 50 8.15 -2.93 3.15
CA VAL A 50 8.18 -4.36 2.84
C VAL A 50 9.52 -4.76 2.23
N THR A 51 9.93 -5.99 2.50
CA THR A 51 11.07 -6.66 1.87
C THR A 51 10.80 -8.16 1.82
N ASP A 52 11.38 -8.86 0.87
CA ASP A 52 11.36 -10.32 0.78
C ASP A 52 12.42 -11.01 1.64
N LEU A 53 13.34 -10.23 2.22
CA LEU A 53 14.48 -10.72 2.99
C LEU A 53 14.32 -10.63 4.51
N LEU A 54 13.18 -10.12 5.03
CA LEU A 54 13.03 -9.95 6.48
C LEU A 54 13.11 -11.28 7.23
N ALA A 55 12.47 -12.33 6.69
CA ALA A 55 12.45 -13.64 7.33
C ALA A 55 13.85 -14.25 7.49
N GLU A 56 14.72 -14.04 6.49
CA GLU A 56 16.10 -14.52 6.48
C GLU A 56 17.00 -13.68 7.40
N LYS A 57 16.81 -12.36 7.39
CA LYS A 57 17.70 -11.39 8.04
C LYS A 57 17.10 -10.72 9.28
N PHE A 58 16.10 -11.33 9.90
CA PHE A 58 15.32 -10.71 10.97
C PHE A 58 16.18 -10.16 12.11
N ASP A 59 17.14 -10.96 12.60
CA ASP A 59 18.00 -10.57 13.72
C ASP A 59 18.96 -9.44 13.33
N ALA A 60 19.55 -9.51 12.15
CA ALA A 60 20.43 -8.46 11.63
C ALA A 60 19.68 -7.15 11.43
N VAL A 61 18.43 -7.22 10.96
CA VAL A 61 17.55 -6.02 10.81
C VAL A 61 17.24 -5.42 12.18
N LEU A 62 16.87 -6.25 13.14
CA LEU A 62 16.54 -5.79 14.49
C LEU A 62 17.77 -5.14 15.18
N GLU A 63 18.94 -5.78 15.09
CA GLU A 63 20.19 -5.25 15.64
C GLU A 63 20.55 -3.88 15.01
N VAL A 64 20.40 -3.76 13.70
CA VAL A 64 20.65 -2.50 13.00
C VAL A 64 19.68 -1.42 13.44
N LEU A 65 18.39 -1.75 13.59
CA LEU A 65 17.38 -0.80 14.04
C LEU A 65 17.63 -0.33 15.48
N ASP A 66 17.91 -1.25 16.40
CA ASP A 66 18.17 -0.93 17.81
C ASP A 66 19.43 -0.07 17.99
N ALA A 67 20.35 -0.08 17.00
CA ALA A 67 21.52 0.80 16.97
C ALA A 67 21.26 2.19 16.32
N VAL A 68 20.05 2.44 15.79
CA VAL A 68 19.68 3.76 15.22
C VAL A 68 19.29 4.71 16.35
N PRO A 69 19.96 5.86 16.51
CA PRO A 69 19.52 6.87 17.48
C PRO A 69 18.08 7.31 17.23
N GLY A 70 17.27 7.33 18.27
CA GLY A 70 15.85 7.70 18.20
C GLY A 70 14.91 6.55 17.83
N TRP A 71 15.43 5.36 17.51
CA TRP A 71 14.59 4.18 17.29
C TRP A 71 14.11 3.56 18.61
N GLN A 72 12.86 3.11 18.59
CA GLN A 72 12.26 2.33 19.67
C GLN A 72 11.44 1.21 19.06
N THR A 73 11.82 -0.05 19.36
CA THR A 73 11.05 -1.23 18.94
C THR A 73 9.81 -1.36 19.82
N ASN A 74 8.61 -1.28 19.24
CA ASN A 74 7.33 -1.36 19.97
C ASN A 74 6.78 -2.79 19.97
N ARG A 75 6.95 -3.51 18.86
CA ARG A 75 6.46 -4.88 18.69
C ARG A 75 7.27 -5.62 17.64
N GLN A 76 7.51 -6.89 17.91
CA GLN A 76 8.08 -7.80 16.92
C GLN A 76 7.28 -9.10 16.86
N SER A 77 7.16 -9.68 15.68
CA SER A 77 6.60 -11.02 15.46
C SER A 77 7.45 -11.72 14.41
N ARG A 78 8.32 -12.61 14.89
CA ARG A 78 9.24 -13.35 14.04
C ARG A 78 8.49 -14.34 13.16
N PRO A 79 8.92 -14.52 11.93
CA PRO A 79 9.97 -13.78 11.21
C PRO A 79 9.39 -12.66 10.33
N VAL A 80 8.17 -12.18 10.60
CA VAL A 80 7.36 -11.46 9.58
C VAL A 80 7.18 -9.96 9.82
N ILE A 81 7.45 -9.46 11.04
CA ILE A 81 7.14 -8.05 11.34
C ILE A 81 8.02 -7.48 12.46
N ILE A 82 8.49 -6.26 12.25
CA ILE A 82 9.08 -5.37 13.26
C ILE A 82 8.34 -4.04 13.19
N LEU A 83 7.73 -3.62 14.27
CA LEU A 83 7.09 -2.31 14.42
C LEU A 83 7.83 -1.51 15.46
N GLY A 84 8.04 -0.25 15.18
CA GLY A 84 8.71 0.66 16.08
C GLY A 84 8.40 2.11 15.72
N SER A 85 9.14 3.02 16.32
CA SER A 85 9.10 4.43 15.98
C SER A 85 10.51 5.00 15.87
N LEU A 86 10.71 5.93 14.96
CA LEU A 86 11.93 6.70 14.82
C LEU A 86 11.63 8.15 15.14
N ASP A 87 12.18 8.66 16.25
CA ASP A 87 11.87 10.00 16.79
C ASP A 87 10.36 10.24 16.92
N GLY A 88 9.62 9.24 17.39
CA GLY A 88 8.18 9.29 17.60
C GLY A 88 7.31 9.09 16.37
N ILE A 89 7.91 8.91 15.17
CA ILE A 89 7.17 8.59 13.93
C ILE A 89 7.10 7.07 13.76
N GLU A 90 5.89 6.53 13.70
CA GLU A 90 5.67 5.08 13.56
C GLU A 90 6.24 4.55 12.25
N GLN A 91 6.95 3.43 12.35
CA GLN A 91 7.57 2.71 11.24
C GLN A 91 7.30 1.23 11.35
N GLY A 92 7.04 0.59 10.22
CA GLY A 92 6.88 -0.87 10.16
C GLY A 92 7.80 -1.49 9.12
N ILE A 93 8.44 -2.62 9.44
CA ILE A 93 9.14 -3.46 8.46
C ILE A 93 8.43 -4.80 8.43
N ARG A 94 8.01 -5.23 7.24
CA ARG A 94 7.20 -6.44 7.06
C ARG A 94 7.83 -7.35 6.02
N GLN A 95 7.77 -8.65 6.28
CA GLN A 95 8.03 -9.64 5.24
C GLN A 95 7.01 -9.49 4.13
N GLN A 96 7.45 -9.48 2.88
CA GLN A 96 6.56 -9.52 1.73
C GLN A 96 5.68 -10.77 1.83
N ARG A 97 4.37 -10.60 1.61
CA ARG A 97 3.41 -11.69 1.71
C ARG A 97 3.66 -12.76 0.63
N ALA A 98 3.60 -14.02 0.99
CA ALA A 98 3.76 -15.16 0.09
C ALA A 98 2.73 -15.21 -1.05
N VAL A 99 1.59 -14.53 -0.89
CA VAL A 99 0.57 -14.38 -1.94
C VAL A 99 1.04 -13.57 -3.14
N ARG A 100 2.10 -12.79 -2.97
CA ARG A 100 2.72 -12.02 -4.06
C ARG A 100 3.60 -12.93 -4.91
N ARG A 101 3.34 -12.95 -6.22
CA ARG A 101 4.03 -13.83 -7.19
C ARG A 101 5.12 -13.14 -8.00
N LYS A 102 5.07 -11.80 -8.11
CA LYS A 102 6.04 -11.02 -8.90
C LYS A 102 6.74 -10.00 -8.01
N PRO A 103 7.96 -9.61 -8.33
CA PRO A 103 8.64 -8.49 -7.67
C PRO A 103 7.80 -7.22 -7.71
N ILE A 104 7.98 -6.34 -6.71
CA ILE A 104 7.33 -5.04 -6.67
C ILE A 104 8.05 -4.11 -7.66
N GLU A 105 7.29 -3.58 -8.63
CA GLU A 105 7.78 -2.52 -9.50
C GLU A 105 7.93 -1.23 -8.68
N LYS A 106 9.15 -0.69 -8.64
CA LYS A 106 9.50 0.42 -7.75
C LYS A 106 10.00 1.64 -8.49
N THR A 107 9.86 2.78 -7.85
CA THR A 107 10.38 4.08 -8.27
C THR A 107 10.89 4.84 -7.05
N VAL A 108 11.46 6.01 -7.27
CA VAL A 108 11.90 6.92 -6.21
C VAL A 108 11.11 8.21 -6.30
N VAL A 109 10.45 8.57 -5.21
CA VAL A 109 9.73 9.85 -5.05
C VAL A 109 10.21 10.49 -3.76
N GLU A 110 10.59 11.75 -3.81
CA GLU A 110 11.14 12.46 -2.63
C GLU A 110 12.27 11.66 -1.96
N ASP A 111 13.19 11.09 -2.72
CA ASP A 111 14.29 10.21 -2.27
C ASP A 111 13.85 8.98 -1.46
N LEU A 112 12.58 8.61 -1.48
CA LEU A 112 12.03 7.41 -0.87
C LEU A 112 11.72 6.38 -1.95
N THR A 113 12.21 5.15 -1.79
CA THR A 113 11.86 4.03 -2.67
C THR A 113 10.44 3.57 -2.34
N ILE A 114 9.55 3.67 -3.31
CA ILE A 114 8.14 3.28 -3.22
C ILE A 114 7.75 2.44 -4.45
N PRO A 115 6.62 1.72 -4.44
CA PRO A 115 6.08 1.11 -5.66
C PRO A 115 5.76 2.19 -6.72
N THR A 116 5.81 1.86 -8.01
CA THR A 116 5.23 2.74 -9.04
C THR A 116 3.75 2.99 -8.77
N ALA A 117 3.15 4.04 -9.33
CA ALA A 117 1.72 4.33 -9.14
C ALA A 117 0.82 3.15 -9.59
N ALA A 118 1.15 2.53 -10.72
CA ALA A 118 0.43 1.34 -11.22
C ALA A 118 0.59 0.14 -10.27
N GLU A 119 1.81 -0.06 -9.75
CA GLU A 119 2.07 -1.11 -8.77
C GLU A 119 1.36 -0.84 -7.45
N MET A 120 1.32 0.42 -7.00
CA MET A 120 0.60 0.82 -5.79
C MET A 120 -0.90 0.59 -5.94
N LEU A 121 -1.47 0.85 -7.13
CA LEU A 121 -2.85 0.50 -7.42
C LEU A 121 -3.08 -1.02 -7.32
N ARG A 122 -2.19 -1.86 -7.88
CA ARG A 122 -2.29 -3.33 -7.76
C ARG A 122 -2.26 -3.80 -6.29
N ILE A 123 -1.35 -3.22 -5.49
CA ILE A 123 -1.28 -3.51 -4.04
C ILE A 123 -2.60 -3.13 -3.37
N LYS A 124 -3.13 -1.93 -3.64
CA LYS A 124 -4.37 -1.44 -3.02
C LYS A 124 -5.61 -2.20 -3.50
N ALA A 125 -5.67 -2.57 -4.76
CA ALA A 125 -6.75 -3.41 -5.28
C ALA A 125 -6.79 -4.79 -4.59
N TYR A 126 -5.62 -5.45 -4.44
CA TYR A 126 -5.53 -6.71 -3.70
C TYR A 126 -5.94 -6.55 -2.22
N LEU A 127 -5.45 -5.50 -1.55
CA LEU A 127 -5.81 -5.24 -0.15
C LEU A 127 -7.29 -4.87 0.03
N CYS A 128 -7.86 -4.16 -0.93
CA CYS A 128 -9.29 -3.87 -0.95
C CYS A 128 -10.12 -5.16 -1.02
N ALA A 129 -9.72 -6.12 -1.86
CA ALA A 129 -10.34 -7.44 -1.94
C ALA A 129 -10.17 -8.27 -0.65
N ASP A 130 -8.96 -8.25 -0.06
CA ASP A 130 -8.58 -9.04 1.12
C ASP A 130 -9.21 -8.52 2.42
N ARG A 131 -9.25 -7.17 2.60
CA ARG A 131 -9.64 -6.53 3.87
C ARG A 131 -10.99 -5.84 3.81
N ARG A 132 -11.43 -5.41 2.64
CA ARG A 132 -12.65 -4.61 2.42
C ARG A 132 -12.70 -3.33 3.27
N SER A 133 -11.56 -2.70 3.53
CA SER A 133 -11.47 -1.51 4.37
C SER A 133 -11.72 -0.22 3.58
N VAL A 134 -12.29 0.78 4.25
CA VAL A 134 -12.47 2.15 3.71
C VAL A 134 -11.15 2.72 3.23
N ARG A 135 -10.09 2.56 4.03
CA ARG A 135 -8.76 3.10 3.72
C ARG A 135 -8.20 2.59 2.39
N ASP A 136 -8.29 1.28 2.15
CA ASP A 136 -7.75 0.69 0.92
C ASP A 136 -8.63 1.06 -0.28
N ALA A 137 -9.95 1.21 -0.10
CA ALA A 137 -10.86 1.67 -1.14
C ALA A 137 -10.59 3.13 -1.55
N VAL A 138 -10.40 4.03 -0.58
CA VAL A 138 -10.03 5.44 -0.83
C VAL A 138 -8.72 5.53 -1.59
N ASP A 139 -7.69 4.80 -1.13
CA ASP A 139 -6.38 4.79 -1.77
C ASP A 139 -6.44 4.22 -3.20
N ALA A 140 -7.22 3.15 -3.44
CA ALA A 140 -7.37 2.55 -4.77
C ALA A 140 -8.06 3.51 -5.75
N VAL A 141 -9.16 4.17 -5.32
CA VAL A 141 -9.85 5.18 -6.14
C VAL A 141 -8.90 6.33 -6.48
N ALA A 142 -8.21 6.88 -5.49
CA ALA A 142 -7.32 8.01 -5.71
C ALA A 142 -6.14 7.69 -6.64
N LEU A 143 -5.58 6.49 -6.53
CA LEU A 143 -4.52 6.02 -7.45
C LEU A 143 -5.04 5.81 -8.87
N ALA A 144 -6.25 5.28 -9.04
CA ALA A 144 -6.87 5.12 -10.34
C ALA A 144 -7.15 6.49 -11.01
N ASP A 145 -7.62 7.47 -10.23
CA ASP A 145 -7.83 8.84 -10.72
C ASP A 145 -6.51 9.51 -11.11
N HIS A 146 -5.47 9.31 -10.30
CA HIS A 146 -4.12 9.82 -10.59
C HIS A 146 -3.54 9.23 -11.88
N LEU A 147 -3.74 7.94 -12.12
CA LEU A 147 -3.24 7.24 -13.29
C LEU A 147 -4.03 7.57 -14.57
N GLY A 148 -5.34 7.79 -14.44
CA GLY A 148 -6.25 7.88 -15.58
C GLY A 148 -6.65 6.51 -16.15
N ALA A 149 -7.52 6.51 -17.16
CA ALA A 149 -8.22 5.31 -17.62
C ALA A 149 -7.29 4.20 -18.15
N THR A 150 -6.42 4.54 -19.12
CA THR A 150 -5.57 3.54 -19.79
C THR A 150 -4.56 2.90 -18.83
N PRO A 151 -3.74 3.64 -18.04
CA PRO A 151 -2.81 3.01 -17.11
C PRO A 151 -3.51 2.25 -15.96
N THR A 152 -4.71 2.69 -15.54
CA THR A 152 -5.53 1.95 -14.57
C THR A 152 -5.93 0.59 -15.12
N ARG A 153 -6.43 0.53 -16.37
CA ARG A 153 -6.76 -0.73 -17.04
C ARG A 153 -5.55 -1.66 -17.15
N GLU A 154 -4.40 -1.14 -17.58
CA GLU A 154 -3.15 -1.91 -17.69
C GLU A 154 -2.68 -2.46 -16.33
N ALA A 155 -2.78 -1.66 -15.27
CA ALA A 155 -2.46 -2.11 -13.93
C ALA A 155 -3.36 -3.26 -13.47
N LEU A 156 -4.69 -3.15 -13.69
CA LEU A 156 -5.66 -4.17 -13.30
C LEU A 156 -5.54 -5.45 -14.14
N LEU A 157 -5.25 -5.37 -15.45
CA LEU A 157 -4.99 -6.53 -16.32
C LEU A 157 -3.92 -7.47 -15.74
N SER A 158 -2.91 -6.94 -15.07
CA SER A 158 -1.82 -7.73 -14.51
C SER A 158 -2.07 -8.25 -13.08
N LEU A 159 -3.22 -7.91 -12.45
CA LEU A 159 -3.48 -8.20 -11.03
C LEU A 159 -3.47 -9.71 -10.75
N ASN A 160 -4.13 -10.51 -11.60
CA ASN A 160 -4.18 -11.98 -11.47
C ASN A 160 -2.80 -12.65 -11.63
N ALA A 161 -1.90 -12.04 -12.41
CA ALA A 161 -0.53 -12.52 -12.56
C ALA A 161 0.37 -12.13 -11.38
N CYS A 162 0.03 -11.03 -10.68
CA CYS A 162 0.81 -10.51 -9.55
C CYS A 162 0.47 -11.18 -8.22
N TYR A 163 -0.74 -11.71 -8.05
CA TYR A 163 -1.20 -12.25 -6.78
C TYR A 163 -1.84 -13.63 -6.91
N SER A 164 -1.76 -14.41 -5.82
CA SER A 164 -2.48 -15.66 -5.69
C SER A 164 -3.99 -15.40 -5.51
N PRO A 165 -4.84 -16.34 -5.93
CA PRO A 165 -6.27 -16.25 -5.69
C PRO A 165 -6.64 -16.03 -4.22
N LEU A 166 -7.74 -15.37 -3.97
CA LEU A 166 -8.39 -15.19 -2.67
C LEU A 166 -9.46 -16.28 -2.51
N GLY A 167 -9.09 -17.39 -1.88
CA GLY A 167 -9.93 -18.61 -1.89
C GLY A 167 -10.06 -19.18 -3.30
N ALA A 168 -11.30 -19.30 -3.80
CA ALA A 168 -11.59 -19.78 -5.15
C ALA A 168 -11.66 -18.66 -6.22
N GLN A 169 -11.53 -17.38 -5.81
CA GLN A 169 -11.72 -16.25 -6.71
C GLN A 169 -10.38 -15.69 -7.23
N SER A 170 -10.38 -15.24 -8.48
CA SER A 170 -9.28 -14.43 -9.01
C SER A 170 -9.17 -13.12 -8.23
N PRO A 171 -7.96 -12.58 -8.02
CA PRO A 171 -7.77 -11.27 -7.38
C PRO A 171 -8.58 -10.16 -8.04
N LEU A 172 -8.74 -10.19 -9.34
CA LEU A 172 -9.47 -9.19 -10.10
C LEU A 172 -10.97 -9.25 -9.83
N LEU A 173 -11.56 -10.47 -9.84
CA LEU A 173 -12.97 -10.66 -9.51
C LEU A 173 -13.26 -10.30 -8.05
N ALA A 174 -12.39 -10.73 -7.12
CA ALA A 174 -12.52 -10.37 -5.71
C ALA A 174 -12.44 -8.85 -5.48
N PHE A 175 -11.61 -8.15 -6.25
CA PHE A 175 -11.55 -6.69 -6.22
C PHE A 175 -12.83 -6.05 -6.76
N ALA A 176 -13.37 -6.55 -7.88
CA ALA A 176 -14.65 -6.08 -8.42
C ALA A 176 -15.78 -6.20 -7.39
N GLU A 177 -15.91 -7.37 -6.75
CA GLU A 177 -16.90 -7.60 -5.69
C GLU A 177 -16.68 -6.68 -4.47
N ALA A 178 -15.43 -6.49 -4.03
CA ALA A 178 -15.12 -5.59 -2.93
C ALA A 178 -15.47 -4.12 -3.26
N CYS A 179 -15.33 -3.72 -4.52
CA CYS A 179 -15.74 -2.40 -4.99
C CYS A 179 -17.26 -2.22 -5.04
N MET A 180 -18.03 -3.27 -5.27
CA MET A 180 -19.50 -3.24 -5.24
C MET A 180 -20.06 -3.32 -3.81
N ALA A 181 -19.38 -4.02 -2.92
CA ALA A 181 -19.81 -4.17 -1.53
C ALA A 181 -19.47 -2.93 -0.69
N GLU A 182 -20.21 -2.70 0.37
CA GLU A 182 -19.88 -1.68 1.36
C GLU A 182 -18.63 -2.10 2.15
N PRO A 183 -17.65 -1.19 2.40
CA PRO A 183 -16.50 -1.50 3.25
C PRO A 183 -16.94 -1.92 4.65
N VAL A 184 -16.28 -2.95 5.21
CA VAL A 184 -16.69 -3.57 6.48
C VAL A 184 -16.54 -2.64 7.69
N ASP A 185 -15.68 -1.65 7.59
CA ASP A 185 -15.39 -0.66 8.64
C ASP A 185 -16.05 0.72 8.40
N LYS A 186 -16.94 0.84 7.38
CA LYS A 186 -17.58 2.12 7.02
C LYS A 186 -18.38 2.76 8.15
N SER A 187 -18.99 1.94 8.99
CA SER A 187 -19.73 2.43 10.17
C SER A 187 -18.84 2.87 11.34
N LEU A 188 -17.56 2.50 11.29
CA LEU A 188 -16.60 2.75 12.39
C LEU A 188 -15.64 3.90 12.05
N VAL A 189 -15.44 4.21 10.76
CA VAL A 189 -14.45 5.18 10.28
C VAL A 189 -15.11 6.19 9.37
N GLY A 190 -15.04 7.46 9.76
CA GLY A 190 -15.48 8.58 8.92
C GLY A 190 -14.39 8.99 7.91
N LEU A 191 -14.79 9.46 6.73
CA LEU A 191 -13.81 10.01 5.77
C LEU A 191 -13.00 11.18 6.36
N PRO A 192 -13.59 12.10 7.17
CA PRO A 192 -12.84 13.17 7.82
C PRO A 192 -11.78 12.71 8.82
N ASP A 193 -11.81 11.45 9.27
CA ASP A 193 -10.82 10.89 10.19
C ASP A 193 -9.46 10.67 9.49
N TYR A 194 -9.46 10.60 8.16
CA TYR A 194 -8.21 10.50 7.40
C TYR A 194 -7.52 11.86 7.31
N LYS A 195 -6.32 11.93 7.86
CA LYS A 195 -5.52 13.16 7.92
C LYS A 195 -5.32 13.77 6.53
N GLY A 196 -5.74 15.05 6.42
CA GLY A 196 -5.58 15.83 5.19
C GLY A 196 -6.28 15.27 3.97
N ILE A 197 -7.37 14.52 4.18
CA ILE A 197 -8.21 14.06 3.06
C ILE A 197 -8.73 15.28 2.30
N ARG A 198 -8.73 15.18 0.98
CA ARG A 198 -9.08 16.27 0.09
C ARG A 198 -10.27 15.92 -0.78
N ALA A 199 -11.04 16.92 -1.15
CA ALA A 199 -12.03 16.76 -2.20
C ALA A 199 -11.37 16.21 -3.49
N PRO A 200 -12.06 15.31 -4.20
CA PRO A 200 -13.39 14.82 -3.93
C PRO A 200 -13.45 13.55 -3.03
N TYR A 201 -12.31 13.09 -2.47
CA TYR A 201 -12.22 11.83 -1.73
C TYR A 201 -12.82 11.87 -0.32
N ASP A 202 -13.23 13.05 0.14
CA ASP A 202 -13.98 13.30 1.38
C ASP A 202 -15.50 13.10 1.22
N SER A 203 -15.95 12.66 0.04
CA SER A 203 -17.36 12.42 -0.31
C SER A 203 -17.64 10.94 -0.60
N TRP A 204 -18.57 10.35 0.17
CA TRP A 204 -19.04 8.99 -0.09
C TRP A 204 -19.73 8.86 -1.46
N GLU A 205 -20.48 9.87 -1.90
CA GLU A 205 -21.10 9.87 -3.22
C GLU A 205 -20.06 9.71 -4.33
N TYR A 206 -18.95 10.45 -4.24
CA TYR A 206 -17.85 10.34 -5.17
C TYR A 206 -17.21 8.97 -5.12
N LEU A 207 -16.83 8.51 -3.93
CA LEU A 207 -16.14 7.25 -3.74
C LEU A 207 -16.98 6.05 -4.19
N ASP A 208 -18.28 6.01 -3.86
CA ASP A 208 -19.15 4.91 -4.24
C ASP A 208 -19.40 4.87 -5.75
N ARG A 209 -19.48 6.02 -6.42
CA ARG A 209 -19.53 6.08 -7.89
C ARG A 209 -18.24 5.53 -8.49
N ARG A 210 -17.07 6.03 -8.05
CA ARG A 210 -15.77 5.62 -8.59
C ARG A 210 -15.46 4.14 -8.34
N ARG A 211 -15.84 3.61 -7.19
CA ARG A 211 -15.72 2.19 -6.87
C ARG A 211 -16.53 1.32 -7.84
N ARG A 212 -17.77 1.73 -8.16
CA ARG A 212 -18.60 1.01 -9.15
C ARG A 212 -17.95 1.01 -10.53
N GLU A 213 -17.44 2.15 -10.98
CA GLU A 213 -16.72 2.25 -12.26
C GLU A 213 -15.47 1.33 -12.28
N LEU A 214 -14.73 1.24 -11.17
CA LEU A 214 -13.60 0.31 -11.05
C LEU A 214 -14.06 -1.16 -11.02
N ALA A 215 -15.20 -1.47 -10.39
CA ALA A 215 -15.78 -2.80 -10.40
C ALA A 215 -16.20 -3.24 -11.82
N GLU A 216 -16.86 -2.36 -12.55
CA GLU A 216 -17.27 -2.59 -13.94
C GLU A 216 -16.05 -2.84 -14.84
N LEU A 217 -15.01 -2.01 -14.71
CA LEU A 217 -13.75 -2.19 -15.44
C LEU A 217 -13.07 -3.52 -15.09
N ALA A 218 -13.00 -3.87 -13.80
CA ALA A 218 -12.38 -5.11 -13.37
C ALA A 218 -13.16 -6.34 -13.86
N ALA A 219 -14.49 -6.31 -13.81
CA ALA A 219 -15.34 -7.37 -14.34
C ALA A 219 -15.22 -7.50 -15.86
N GLU A 220 -15.18 -6.39 -16.59
CA GLU A 220 -14.95 -6.39 -18.06
C GLU A 220 -13.60 -7.05 -18.40
N ILE A 221 -12.54 -6.72 -17.66
CA ILE A 221 -11.22 -7.33 -17.87
C ILE A 221 -11.26 -8.83 -17.57
N ASP A 222 -11.91 -9.26 -16.48
CA ASP A 222 -11.97 -10.67 -16.09
C ASP A 222 -12.76 -11.52 -17.10
N LEU A 223 -13.82 -10.95 -17.67
CA LEU A 223 -14.64 -11.59 -18.71
C LEU A 223 -13.98 -11.57 -20.09
N GLY A 224 -13.27 -10.49 -20.42
CA GLY A 224 -12.57 -10.29 -21.70
C GLY A 224 -11.14 -10.81 -21.71
N GLY A 225 -10.61 -11.27 -20.57
CA GLY A 225 -9.30 -11.88 -20.48
C GLY A 225 -9.23 -13.14 -21.31
N ASP A 226 -8.37 -13.15 -22.30
CA ASP A 226 -8.08 -14.29 -23.18
C ASP A 226 -8.04 -15.59 -22.39
N ARG A 227 -9.04 -16.43 -22.64
CA ARG A 227 -8.88 -17.86 -22.36
C ARG A 227 -7.81 -18.33 -23.35
N PRO A 228 -6.71 -18.92 -22.87
CA PRO A 228 -5.66 -19.42 -23.75
C PRO A 228 -6.18 -20.45 -24.74
#